data_a635e04131811892220fce357db5868e
#
_entry.id   a635e04131811892220fce357db5868e
#
_cell.length_a   1.000
_cell.length_b   1.000
_cell.length_c   1.000
_cell.angle_alpha   90.00
_cell.angle_beta   90.00
_cell.angle_gamma   90.00
#
_symmetry.space_group_name_H-M   'P 1'
#
loop_
_entity.id
_entity.type
_entity.pdbx_description
1 polymer ?
#
loop_
_entity_poly.entity_id
_entity_poly.type
_entity_poly.pdbx_seq_one_letter_code
_entity_poly.pdbx_strand_id
1 'polypeptide(L)'
;ACKNGDELGIFYPGSYVTGFDQGKMPVIMTKSYINGNKGQDGSKENLKYFDYSFGKGTVTVDGASASGSVDMKKLYSVLELDFTAGGVKLTNIKKLVLSNVYTEAVYNIPNDTLEDYETGAIEVNSPVELEKVYVVILPKSHFSPTFEVYTADNKAYRFTVNNPNFNLVAAKVYPITVAVKEFTPNPPYIQIGDVKWGKYNLQYSTGTKVNGWVDGYHLAENPWDYYTTDDIKTPLVGDRAPMKPNPFDPNNVQFDHFRWGDIEKAYDYRYAAKTHYWDTTNDISGVVKSDKEYGDLATYASNGKWRLPKAQEFDKLMSNTAEYIGYYVNDKGNTIYGVLFDPNVPQNLKNKVVDKNNVVISSSNQAVPKSIDKNRLRKFEKSDFESALFFPMAGVYDDYNNLMKVGTGAGYWTSTSVSSTQAKAFMPQVFNNGSLTQIFGGLTNTRLPKSNMYSIRPIYIGQ
;
A
#
# COMPACT_ATOMS: atom_id res chain seq x y z
N ALA A 1 13.84 -54.51 10.83
CA ALA A 1 14.72 -54.68 12.01
C ALA A 1 16.02 -53.90 11.76
N CYS A 2 16.47 -53.12 12.75
CA CYS A 2 17.74 -52.42 12.67
C CYS A 2 18.88 -53.43 12.80
N LYS A 3 20.00 -53.16 12.12
CA LYS A 3 21.24 -53.94 12.23
C LYS A 3 22.29 -53.07 12.89
N ASN A 4 23.28 -53.73 13.51
CA ASN A 4 24.43 -53.04 14.07
C ASN A 4 25.21 -52.34 12.93
N GLY A 5 25.46 -51.04 13.10
CA GLY A 5 26.12 -50.21 12.12
C GLY A 5 25.16 -49.53 11.11
N ASP A 6 23.86 -49.74 11.18
CA ASP A 6 22.90 -48.98 10.35
C ASP A 6 23.02 -47.48 10.63
N GLU A 7 22.92 -46.64 9.58
CA GLU A 7 22.96 -45.19 9.72
C GLU A 7 21.59 -44.69 10.27
N LEU A 8 21.65 -43.87 11.31
CA LEU A 8 20.52 -43.19 11.90
C LEU A 8 20.62 -41.69 11.57
N GLY A 9 19.62 -41.16 10.85
CA GLY A 9 19.46 -39.74 10.65
C GLY A 9 18.31 -39.22 11.51
N ILE A 10 18.55 -38.21 12.30
CA ILE A 10 17.52 -37.51 13.10
C ILE A 10 17.39 -36.09 12.57
N PHE A 11 16.19 -35.74 12.14
CA PHE A 11 15.81 -34.37 11.80
C PHE A 11 14.83 -33.85 12.85
N TYR A 12 15.17 -32.72 13.45
CA TYR A 12 14.25 -31.99 14.34
C TYR A 12 13.65 -30.83 13.55
N PRO A 13 12.37 -30.90 13.20
CA PRO A 13 11.70 -29.83 12.48
C PRO A 13 11.30 -28.74 13.46
N GLY A 14 11.74 -27.51 13.28
CA GLY A 14 11.28 -26.35 14.02
C GLY A 14 9.80 -26.02 13.79
N SER A 15 9.16 -26.72 12.84
CA SER A 15 7.74 -26.68 12.59
C SER A 15 7.21 -28.06 12.21
N TYR A 16 5.90 -28.31 12.44
CA TYR A 16 5.26 -29.56 12.06
C TYR A 16 5.28 -29.71 10.54
N VAL A 17 5.87 -30.79 10.06
CA VAL A 17 5.95 -31.12 8.64
C VAL A 17 4.99 -32.25 8.33
N THR A 18 3.99 -32.01 7.50
CA THR A 18 3.14 -33.02 6.91
C THR A 18 3.72 -33.43 5.55
N GLY A 19 4.20 -34.66 5.47
CA GLY A 19 4.67 -35.23 4.20
C GLY A 19 6.19 -35.22 4.05
N PHE A 20 6.74 -36.45 4.02
CA PHE A 20 8.12 -36.69 3.65
C PHE A 20 8.12 -37.04 2.17
N ASP A 21 8.73 -36.21 1.32
CA ASP A 21 8.95 -36.58 -0.06
C ASP A 21 10.44 -36.94 -0.23
N GLN A 22 10.72 -38.22 -0.38
CA GLN A 22 12.02 -38.77 -0.76
C GLN A 22 13.23 -38.27 0.07
N GLY A 23 13.03 -38.05 1.38
CA GLY A 23 14.10 -37.56 2.27
C GLY A 23 14.37 -36.06 2.16
N LYS A 24 13.46 -35.29 1.60
CA LYS A 24 13.50 -33.82 1.54
C LYS A 24 12.60 -33.21 2.60
N MET A 25 13.09 -32.22 3.33
CA MET A 25 12.41 -31.57 4.44
C MET A 25 12.34 -30.05 4.23
N PRO A 26 11.16 -29.41 4.26
CA PRO A 26 11.06 -27.97 4.20
C PRO A 26 11.58 -27.31 5.48
N VAL A 27 12.33 -26.22 5.33
CA VAL A 27 12.86 -25.38 6.40
C VAL A 27 12.33 -23.96 6.20
N ILE A 28 11.37 -23.55 7.03
CA ILE A 28 10.57 -22.33 6.83
C ILE A 28 10.85 -21.34 7.95
N MET A 29 11.24 -20.09 7.60
CA MET A 29 11.60 -19.04 8.56
C MET A 29 10.47 -18.03 8.79
N THR A 30 9.43 -18.02 7.95
CA THR A 30 8.34 -17.02 8.01
C THR A 30 7.22 -17.39 8.96
N LYS A 31 7.00 -18.67 9.22
CA LYS A 31 5.94 -19.19 10.09
C LYS A 31 6.31 -20.53 10.73
N SER A 32 5.74 -20.81 11.88
CA SER A 32 5.88 -22.10 12.55
C SER A 32 4.53 -22.78 12.72
N TYR A 33 4.39 -23.98 12.18
CA TYR A 33 3.16 -24.79 12.32
C TYR A 33 2.95 -25.30 13.75
N ILE A 34 4.02 -25.51 14.52
CA ILE A 34 3.93 -25.91 15.94
C ILE A 34 3.32 -24.78 16.77
N ASN A 35 3.51 -23.52 16.37
CA ASN A 35 2.96 -22.35 17.04
C ASN A 35 1.69 -21.82 16.34
N GLY A 36 0.87 -22.67 15.77
CA GLY A 36 -0.40 -22.29 15.14
C GLY A 36 -0.24 -21.37 13.93
N ASN A 37 0.73 -21.61 13.07
CA ASN A 37 1.09 -20.79 11.89
C ASN A 37 1.55 -19.36 12.21
N LYS A 38 1.98 -19.08 13.44
CA LYS A 38 2.50 -17.76 13.81
C LYS A 38 3.92 -17.57 13.28
N GLY A 39 4.23 -16.32 12.95
CA GLY A 39 5.57 -15.88 12.56
C GLY A 39 6.49 -15.69 13.76
N GLN A 40 7.67 -15.13 13.48
CA GLN A 40 8.61 -14.72 14.50
C GLN A 40 8.09 -13.49 15.26
N ASP A 41 8.25 -13.45 16.58
CA ASP A 41 7.82 -12.32 17.41
C ASP A 41 8.99 -11.48 17.98
N GLY A 42 10.21 -11.87 17.65
CA GLY A 42 11.43 -11.18 18.07
C GLY A 42 11.90 -11.47 19.49
N SER A 43 11.16 -12.26 20.26
CA SER A 43 11.59 -12.69 21.59
C SER A 43 12.55 -13.87 21.53
N LYS A 44 13.38 -14.03 22.58
CA LYS A 44 14.27 -15.17 22.68
C LYS A 44 13.50 -16.49 22.87
N GLU A 45 12.35 -16.43 23.54
CA GLU A 45 11.48 -17.56 23.79
C GLU A 45 10.84 -18.13 22.52
N ASN A 46 10.66 -17.29 21.49
CA ASN A 46 10.09 -17.69 20.21
C ASN A 46 11.03 -18.52 19.35
N LEU A 47 12.35 -18.43 19.57
CA LEU A 47 13.37 -19.13 18.77
C LEU A 47 13.14 -20.65 18.70
N LYS A 48 12.64 -21.27 19.78
CA LYS A 48 12.36 -22.72 19.86
C LYS A 48 11.38 -23.22 18.80
N TYR A 49 10.52 -22.35 18.28
CA TYR A 49 9.53 -22.71 17.25
C TYR A 49 10.13 -22.72 15.84
N PHE A 50 11.35 -22.25 15.68
CA PHE A 50 12.10 -22.21 14.42
C PHE A 50 13.40 -23.01 14.52
N ASP A 51 13.46 -23.97 15.44
CA ASP A 51 14.64 -24.82 15.65
C ASP A 51 14.65 -25.97 14.65
N TYR A 52 15.40 -25.82 13.58
CA TYR A 52 15.68 -26.86 12.59
C TYR A 52 17.07 -27.42 12.82
N SER A 53 17.15 -28.69 13.12
CA SER A 53 18.42 -29.36 13.39
C SER A 53 18.47 -30.75 12.77
N PHE A 54 19.66 -31.16 12.34
CA PHE A 54 19.89 -32.49 11.79
C PHE A 54 21.16 -33.09 12.35
N GLY A 55 21.17 -34.40 12.51
CA GLY A 55 22.36 -35.15 12.88
C GLY A 55 22.32 -36.59 12.36
N LYS A 56 23.47 -37.13 12.16
CA LYS A 56 23.69 -38.54 11.77
C LYS A 56 24.49 -39.28 12.85
N GLY A 57 24.17 -40.53 13.01
CA GLY A 57 24.86 -41.44 13.94
C GLY A 57 24.71 -42.88 13.45
N THR A 58 25.26 -43.81 14.22
CA THR A 58 25.15 -45.24 13.93
C THR A 58 24.34 -45.93 15.00
N VAL A 59 23.64 -46.97 14.60
CA VAL A 59 22.88 -47.84 15.49
C VAL A 59 23.76 -48.93 16.07
N THR A 60 23.71 -49.11 17.39
CA THR A 60 24.26 -50.26 18.08
C THR A 60 23.14 -51.18 18.51
N VAL A 61 23.18 -52.43 18.11
CA VAL A 61 22.18 -53.45 18.48
C VAL A 61 22.79 -54.41 19.53
N ASP A 62 22.09 -54.51 20.68
CA ASP A 62 22.43 -55.45 21.74
C ASP A 62 21.17 -56.27 22.11
N GLY A 63 21.18 -57.52 21.67
CA GLY A 63 20.03 -58.42 21.85
C GLY A 63 18.78 -57.90 21.12
N ALA A 64 17.74 -57.66 21.90
CA ALA A 64 16.47 -57.11 21.40
C ALA A 64 16.42 -55.56 21.43
N SER A 65 17.44 -54.90 21.91
CA SER A 65 17.51 -53.44 22.05
C SER A 65 18.39 -52.84 20.97
N ALA A 66 18.00 -51.66 20.49
CA ALA A 66 18.82 -50.84 19.60
C ALA A 66 18.99 -49.45 20.19
N SER A 67 20.18 -48.93 20.18
CA SER A 67 20.52 -47.58 20.67
C SER A 67 21.42 -46.86 19.65
N GLY A 68 21.41 -45.52 19.72
CA GLY A 68 22.24 -44.67 18.87
C GLY A 68 22.43 -43.30 19.49
N SER A 69 23.54 -42.65 19.23
CA SER A 69 23.82 -41.28 19.63
C SER A 69 24.01 -40.44 18.37
N VAL A 70 23.39 -39.25 18.36
CA VAL A 70 23.43 -38.30 17.24
C VAL A 70 23.78 -36.92 17.73
N ASP A 71 24.80 -36.32 17.16
CA ASP A 71 25.13 -34.90 17.42
C ASP A 71 24.33 -34.02 16.45
N MET A 72 23.38 -33.24 17.02
CA MET A 72 22.51 -32.38 16.25
C MET A 72 23.15 -31.05 15.89
N LYS A 73 23.17 -30.72 14.61
CA LYS A 73 23.65 -29.44 14.08
C LYS A 73 22.49 -28.56 13.70
N LYS A 74 22.54 -27.29 14.10
CA LYS A 74 21.53 -26.28 13.69
C LYS A 74 21.71 -25.97 12.21
N LEU A 75 20.59 -25.91 11.47
CA LEU A 75 20.56 -25.58 10.04
C LEU A 75 20.39 -24.07 9.79
N TYR A 76 20.26 -23.27 10.83
CA TYR A 76 19.98 -21.85 10.79
C TYR A 76 20.99 -21.06 11.63
N SER A 77 20.91 -19.74 11.53
CA SER A 77 21.61 -18.77 12.37
C SER A 77 20.61 -17.95 13.17
N VAL A 78 21.06 -17.29 14.21
CA VAL A 78 20.28 -16.31 14.97
C VAL A 78 20.94 -14.95 14.84
N LEU A 79 20.17 -13.95 14.42
CA LEU A 79 20.55 -12.55 14.55
C LEU A 79 20.06 -12.05 15.92
N GLU A 80 20.95 -11.46 16.69
CA GLU A 80 20.65 -10.75 17.94
C GLU A 80 20.85 -9.25 17.66
N LEU A 81 19.74 -8.52 17.45
CA LEU A 81 19.75 -7.18 16.87
C LEU A 81 19.46 -6.11 17.92
N ASP A 82 20.37 -5.15 18.03
CA ASP A 82 20.16 -3.85 18.63
C ASP A 82 20.04 -2.79 17.53
N PHE A 83 19.11 -1.84 17.65
CA PHE A 83 18.93 -0.77 16.69
C PHE A 83 19.19 0.59 17.32
N THR A 84 19.89 1.48 16.59
CA THR A 84 20.12 2.87 17.01
C THR A 84 19.70 3.85 15.94
N ALA A 85 19.07 4.95 16.34
CA ALA A 85 18.74 6.06 15.45
C ALA A 85 19.37 7.35 16.00
N GLY A 86 20.19 8.03 15.19
CA GLY A 86 20.94 9.21 15.65
C GLY A 86 21.85 8.94 16.87
N GLY A 87 22.33 7.70 17.02
CA GLY A 87 23.16 7.27 18.16
C GLY A 87 22.38 6.86 19.41
N VAL A 88 21.06 6.99 19.42
CA VAL A 88 20.18 6.59 20.54
C VAL A 88 19.60 5.20 20.28
N LYS A 89 19.63 4.31 21.28
CA LYS A 89 19.06 2.99 21.20
C LYS A 89 17.52 3.06 21.08
N LEU A 90 16.95 2.28 20.15
CA LEU A 90 15.51 2.08 20.06
C LEU A 90 15.07 1.02 21.08
N THR A 91 14.08 1.33 21.91
CA THR A 91 13.59 0.45 23.00
C THR A 91 12.11 0.13 22.88
N ASN A 92 11.44 0.64 21.87
CA ASN A 92 9.99 0.55 21.65
C ASN A 92 9.64 -0.13 20.32
N ILE A 93 10.42 -1.13 19.91
CA ILE A 93 10.26 -1.81 18.63
C ILE A 93 9.04 -2.71 18.67
N LYS A 94 8.16 -2.59 17.68
CA LYS A 94 6.95 -3.40 17.51
C LYS A 94 7.01 -4.35 16.32
N LYS A 95 7.72 -3.95 15.27
CA LYS A 95 7.86 -4.75 14.05
C LYS A 95 9.24 -4.57 13.44
N LEU A 96 9.77 -5.66 12.90
CA LEU A 96 10.94 -5.66 12.02
C LEU A 96 10.57 -6.38 10.72
N VAL A 97 10.90 -5.77 9.58
CA VAL A 97 10.89 -6.44 8.28
C VAL A 97 12.33 -6.57 7.80
N LEU A 98 12.74 -7.80 7.57
CA LEU A 98 14.08 -8.15 7.11
C LEU A 98 13.98 -8.69 5.68
N SER A 99 14.26 -7.85 4.68
CA SER A 99 14.13 -8.19 3.26
C SER A 99 15.44 -8.64 2.65
N ASN A 100 15.37 -9.29 1.47
CA ASN A 100 16.50 -9.89 0.75
C ASN A 100 17.22 -10.99 1.54
N VAL A 101 16.42 -11.84 2.20
CA VAL A 101 16.87 -12.98 2.97
C VAL A 101 16.27 -14.27 2.42
N TYR A 102 16.81 -15.42 2.79
CA TYR A 102 16.16 -16.68 2.50
C TYR A 102 15.04 -16.93 3.50
N THR A 103 13.83 -17.12 2.99
CA THR A 103 12.60 -17.34 3.77
C THR A 103 12.28 -18.81 3.93
N GLU A 104 12.70 -19.61 2.97
CA GLU A 104 12.47 -21.04 2.90
C GLU A 104 13.62 -21.72 2.17
N ALA A 105 13.87 -22.97 2.51
CA ALA A 105 14.78 -23.88 1.81
C ALA A 105 14.30 -25.31 1.97
N VAL A 106 14.83 -26.22 1.19
CA VAL A 106 14.65 -27.66 1.34
C VAL A 106 15.92 -28.27 1.89
N TYR A 107 15.81 -28.99 2.99
CA TYR A 107 16.94 -29.79 3.50
C TYR A 107 16.89 -31.19 2.90
N ASN A 108 17.93 -31.54 2.15
CA ASN A 108 18.12 -32.84 1.53
C ASN A 108 18.87 -33.75 2.50
N ILE A 109 18.17 -34.67 3.17
CA ILE A 109 18.71 -35.56 4.20
C ILE A 109 19.80 -36.48 3.64
N PRO A 110 19.60 -37.13 2.47
CA PRO A 110 20.67 -37.96 1.86
C PRO A 110 21.96 -37.20 1.62
N ASN A 111 21.89 -35.98 1.16
CA ASN A 111 23.04 -35.15 0.78
C ASN A 111 23.63 -34.30 1.93
N ASP A 112 22.92 -34.19 3.04
CA ASP A 112 23.25 -33.30 4.17
C ASP A 112 23.42 -31.83 3.72
N THR A 113 22.49 -31.33 2.88
CA THR A 113 22.59 -30.00 2.28
C THR A 113 21.25 -29.25 2.33
N LEU A 114 21.29 -27.93 2.49
CA LEU A 114 20.18 -27.05 2.18
C LEU A 114 20.22 -26.69 0.69
N GLU A 115 19.09 -26.81 0.04
CA GLU A 115 18.89 -26.53 -1.40
C GLU A 115 17.56 -25.82 -1.65
N ASP A 116 17.28 -25.42 -2.88
CA ASP A 116 16.00 -24.82 -3.31
C ASP A 116 15.58 -23.61 -2.45
N TYR A 117 16.50 -22.65 -2.30
CA TYR A 117 16.25 -21.47 -1.48
C TYR A 117 15.27 -20.50 -2.11
N GLU A 118 14.29 -20.05 -1.32
CA GLU A 118 13.41 -18.93 -1.68
C GLU A 118 13.90 -17.63 -1.04
N THR A 119 13.96 -16.57 -1.83
CA THR A 119 14.33 -15.22 -1.33
C THR A 119 13.07 -14.38 -1.12
N GLY A 120 13.00 -13.69 0.02
CA GLY A 120 11.85 -12.87 0.37
C GLY A 120 12.12 -11.97 1.57
N ALA A 121 11.10 -11.77 2.38
CA ALA A 121 11.17 -11.04 3.62
C ALA A 121 10.69 -11.87 4.82
N ILE A 122 11.39 -11.77 5.94
CA ILE A 122 10.96 -12.27 7.24
C ILE A 122 10.35 -11.10 8.01
N GLU A 123 9.09 -11.22 8.39
CA GLU A 123 8.43 -10.27 9.28
C GLU A 123 8.44 -10.78 10.71
N VAL A 124 8.89 -9.91 11.61
CA VAL A 124 8.86 -10.11 13.05
C VAL A 124 7.84 -9.15 13.62
N ASN A 125 6.77 -9.66 14.21
CA ASN A 125 5.69 -8.85 14.78
C ASN A 125 5.57 -9.12 16.27
N SER A 126 5.95 -8.15 17.10
CA SER A 126 5.94 -8.32 18.55
C SER A 126 4.64 -7.82 19.19
N PRO A 127 4.03 -8.62 20.09
CA PRO A 127 2.90 -8.17 20.89
C PRO A 127 3.30 -7.13 21.95
N VAL A 128 4.59 -7.07 22.30
CA VAL A 128 5.16 -6.14 23.29
C VAL A 128 6.21 -5.26 22.65
N GLU A 129 6.64 -4.21 23.33
CA GLU A 129 7.77 -3.39 22.91
C GLU A 129 9.09 -4.12 23.18
N LEU A 130 9.98 -4.13 22.20
CA LEU A 130 11.29 -4.77 22.29
C LEU A 130 12.41 -3.75 22.28
N GLU A 131 13.43 -4.00 23.09
CA GLU A 131 14.72 -3.30 23.07
C GLU A 131 15.75 -4.02 22.21
N LYS A 132 15.58 -5.34 22.05
CA LYS A 132 16.42 -6.24 21.29
C LYS A 132 15.56 -7.23 20.54
N VAL A 133 15.90 -7.48 19.29
CA VAL A 133 15.12 -8.37 18.42
C VAL A 133 15.93 -9.60 18.06
N TYR A 134 15.37 -10.78 18.28
CA TYR A 134 15.96 -12.05 17.88
C TYR A 134 15.29 -12.56 16.60
N VAL A 135 16.08 -12.92 15.59
CA VAL A 135 15.58 -13.43 14.31
C VAL A 135 16.31 -14.71 13.94
N VAL A 136 15.54 -15.77 13.70
CA VAL A 136 16.06 -17.00 13.10
C VAL A 136 16.11 -16.83 11.59
N ILE A 137 17.24 -17.19 10.98
CA ILE A 137 17.50 -16.94 9.57
C ILE A 137 18.32 -18.07 8.94
N LEU A 138 18.06 -18.37 7.68
CA LEU A 138 18.87 -19.33 6.91
C LEU A 138 20.25 -18.76 6.56
N PRO A 139 21.27 -19.63 6.46
CA PRO A 139 22.60 -19.24 6.00
C PRO A 139 22.53 -18.59 4.61
N LYS A 140 23.30 -17.53 4.40
CA LYS A 140 23.36 -16.83 3.11
C LYS A 140 24.72 -16.24 2.88
N SER A 141 25.37 -16.59 1.76
CA SER A 141 26.54 -15.90 1.27
C SER A 141 26.17 -14.49 0.77
N HIS A 142 27.11 -13.55 0.84
CA HIS A 142 26.89 -12.16 0.41
C HIS A 142 25.64 -11.54 1.04
N PHE A 143 25.51 -11.71 2.36
CA PHE A 143 24.34 -11.26 3.11
C PHE A 143 24.20 -9.74 3.06
N SER A 144 23.22 -9.25 2.33
CA SER A 144 22.95 -7.81 2.14
C SER A 144 21.46 -7.49 2.35
N PRO A 145 20.96 -7.63 3.58
CA PRO A 145 19.56 -7.40 3.88
C PRO A 145 19.21 -5.91 3.94
N THR A 146 17.92 -5.63 3.82
CA THR A 146 17.32 -4.37 4.26
C THR A 146 16.58 -4.61 5.56
N PHE A 147 16.88 -3.81 6.58
CA PHE A 147 16.17 -3.75 7.85
C PHE A 147 15.19 -2.58 7.83
N GLU A 148 13.92 -2.86 8.09
CA GLU A 148 12.90 -1.84 8.35
C GLU A 148 12.34 -2.08 9.74
N VAL A 149 12.53 -1.10 10.63
CA VAL A 149 12.13 -1.16 12.04
C VAL A 149 10.97 -0.21 12.28
N TYR A 150 9.92 -0.70 12.90
CA TYR A 150 8.73 0.07 13.23
C TYR A 150 8.55 0.11 14.74
N THR A 151 8.31 1.29 15.26
CA THR A 151 8.23 1.56 16.70
C THR A 151 6.81 1.86 17.16
N ALA A 152 6.55 1.76 18.46
CA ALA A 152 5.22 1.96 19.04
C ALA A 152 4.69 3.39 18.88
N ASP A 153 5.57 4.38 18.70
CA ASP A 153 5.24 5.78 18.40
C ASP A 153 5.00 6.06 16.90
N ASN A 154 4.76 4.98 16.10
CA ASN A 154 4.49 5.03 14.67
C ASN A 154 5.62 5.62 13.80
N LYS A 155 6.85 5.54 14.27
CA LYS A 155 8.01 5.87 13.45
C LYS A 155 8.53 4.61 12.75
N ALA A 156 9.18 4.83 11.63
CA ALA A 156 9.85 3.78 10.89
C ALA A 156 11.29 4.19 10.54
N TYR A 157 12.16 3.21 10.59
CA TYR A 157 13.58 3.38 10.36
C TYR A 157 14.07 2.31 9.40
N ARG A 158 15.04 2.66 8.53
CA ARG A 158 15.60 1.74 7.54
C ARG A 158 17.10 1.79 7.52
N PHE A 159 17.69 0.63 7.23
CA PHE A 159 19.09 0.48 6.86
C PHE A 159 19.24 -0.65 5.85
N THR A 160 20.01 -0.43 4.78
CA THR A 160 20.33 -1.46 3.78
C THR A 160 21.82 -1.76 3.88
N VAL A 161 22.16 -3.04 4.03
CA VAL A 161 23.56 -3.49 4.05
C VAL A 161 24.07 -3.57 2.61
N ASN A 162 25.11 -2.80 2.31
CA ASN A 162 25.74 -2.76 0.99
C ASN A 162 27.10 -3.49 0.96
N ASN A 163 27.38 -4.34 1.97
CA ASN A 163 28.65 -5.05 2.03
C ASN A 163 28.49 -6.50 1.54
N PRO A 164 28.95 -6.83 0.31
CA PRO A 164 28.82 -8.17 -0.26
C PRO A 164 29.71 -9.23 0.39
N ASN A 165 30.61 -8.87 1.30
CA ASN A 165 31.61 -9.77 1.86
C ASN A 165 31.20 -10.44 3.18
N PHE A 166 30.01 -10.14 3.71
CA PHE A 166 29.51 -10.76 4.93
C PHE A 166 28.70 -12.04 4.61
N ASN A 167 29.11 -13.15 5.25
CA ASN A 167 28.42 -14.43 5.09
C ASN A 167 27.78 -14.89 6.41
N LEU A 168 26.50 -15.25 6.37
CA LEU A 168 25.84 -15.96 7.45
C LEU A 168 26.14 -17.45 7.34
N VAL A 169 26.60 -18.02 8.42
CA VAL A 169 26.93 -19.45 8.54
C VAL A 169 26.02 -20.09 9.57
N ALA A 170 25.49 -21.27 9.27
CA ALA A 170 24.63 -22.03 10.18
C ALA A 170 25.27 -22.25 11.56
N ALA A 171 24.43 -22.52 12.56
CA ALA A 171 24.78 -22.78 13.95
C ALA A 171 25.55 -21.63 14.65
N LYS A 172 25.36 -20.40 14.21
CA LYS A 172 25.97 -19.20 14.83
C LYS A 172 24.92 -18.20 15.30
N VAL A 173 25.26 -17.49 16.37
CA VAL A 173 24.55 -16.29 16.84
C VAL A 173 25.38 -15.07 16.45
N TYR A 174 24.75 -14.09 15.84
CA TYR A 174 25.36 -12.85 15.39
C TYR A 174 24.79 -11.67 16.19
N PRO A 175 25.49 -11.17 17.23
CA PRO A 175 25.13 -9.92 17.87
C PRO A 175 25.52 -8.75 16.96
N ILE A 176 24.51 -7.97 16.54
CA ILE A 176 24.68 -6.88 15.58
C ILE A 176 23.98 -5.63 16.07
N THR A 177 24.68 -4.50 16.10
CA THR A 177 24.06 -3.19 16.26
C THR A 177 23.89 -2.54 14.89
N VAL A 178 22.67 -2.17 14.54
CA VAL A 178 22.31 -1.56 13.26
C VAL A 178 21.96 -0.09 13.47
N ALA A 179 22.73 0.81 12.87
CA ALA A 179 22.42 2.24 12.85
C ALA A 179 21.42 2.51 11.72
N VAL A 180 20.18 2.81 12.09
CA VAL A 180 19.06 3.04 11.16
C VAL A 180 18.76 4.53 11.02
N LYS A 181 18.18 4.91 9.88
CA LYS A 181 17.68 6.27 9.61
C LYS A 181 16.18 6.27 9.50
N GLU A 182 15.54 7.28 10.06
CA GLU A 182 14.10 7.45 9.92
C GLU A 182 13.70 7.57 8.44
N PHE A 183 12.63 6.89 8.05
CA PHE A 183 12.07 6.97 6.71
C PHE A 183 10.53 6.88 6.81
N THR A 184 9.85 7.34 5.79
CA THR A 184 8.40 7.15 5.68
C THR A 184 8.17 5.89 4.85
N PRO A 185 7.72 4.79 5.48
CA PRO A 185 7.45 3.56 4.76
C PRO A 185 6.26 3.78 3.82
N ASN A 186 6.46 3.44 2.55
CA ASN A 186 5.42 3.54 1.55
C ASN A 186 4.66 4.87 1.67
N PRO A 187 5.33 6.02 1.38
CA PRO A 187 4.74 7.32 1.66
C PRO A 187 3.35 7.39 1.02
N PRO A 188 2.35 8.01 1.71
CA PRO A 188 0.99 8.13 1.20
C PRO A 188 0.91 9.09 0.01
N TYR A 189 2.04 9.39 -0.62
CA TYR A 189 2.16 10.26 -1.79
C TYR A 189 3.17 9.71 -2.81
N ILE A 190 3.04 10.16 -4.06
CA ILE A 190 4.02 10.01 -5.13
C ILE A 190 4.55 11.40 -5.48
N GLN A 191 5.86 11.54 -5.52
CA GLN A 191 6.47 12.79 -5.96
C GLN A 191 6.56 12.81 -7.49
N ILE A 192 5.90 13.80 -8.12
CA ILE A 192 5.93 14.04 -9.55
C ILE A 192 6.36 15.49 -9.78
N GLY A 193 7.56 15.68 -10.27
CA GLY A 193 8.21 16.98 -10.29
C GLY A 193 8.46 17.50 -8.87
N ASP A 194 7.99 18.70 -8.59
CA ASP A 194 8.07 19.38 -7.30
C ASP A 194 6.85 19.11 -6.37
N VAL A 195 5.88 18.31 -6.82
CA VAL A 195 4.61 18.10 -6.13
C VAL A 195 4.53 16.67 -5.55
N LYS A 196 4.17 16.55 -4.28
CA LYS A 196 3.91 15.27 -3.60
C LYS A 196 2.42 14.97 -3.63
N TRP A 197 1.98 14.28 -4.67
CA TRP A 197 0.58 13.91 -4.87
C TRP A 197 0.14 12.77 -3.94
N GLY A 198 -0.97 12.96 -3.23
CA GLY A 198 -1.57 11.90 -2.44
C GLY A 198 -1.95 10.69 -3.30
N LYS A 199 -1.64 9.48 -2.83
CA LYS A 199 -2.03 8.23 -3.49
C LYS A 199 -3.53 7.97 -3.36
N TYR A 200 -4.17 8.55 -2.34
CA TYR A 200 -5.50 8.20 -1.86
C TYR A 200 -6.41 9.42 -1.83
N ASN A 201 -7.70 9.21 -2.05
CA ASN A 201 -8.70 10.26 -1.88
C ASN A 201 -8.92 10.58 -0.40
N LEU A 202 -9.28 11.83 -0.11
CA LEU A 202 -9.80 12.21 1.19
C LEU A 202 -11.17 11.57 1.40
N GLN A 203 -11.40 11.02 2.58
CA GLN A 203 -12.66 10.40 3.01
C GLN A 203 -13.06 10.89 4.39
N TYR A 204 -14.36 10.78 4.68
CA TYR A 204 -14.94 10.95 6.01
C TYR A 204 -15.77 9.71 6.36
N SER A 205 -15.59 9.22 7.59
CA SER A 205 -16.38 8.10 8.13
C SER A 205 -16.63 8.31 9.60
N THR A 206 -17.88 8.34 10.01
CA THR A 206 -18.27 8.53 11.41
C THR A 206 -17.58 7.53 12.31
N GLY A 207 -17.01 8.01 13.41
CA GLY A 207 -16.34 7.17 14.41
C GLY A 207 -14.91 6.78 14.08
N THR A 208 -14.42 7.07 12.87
CA THR A 208 -13.02 6.81 12.50
C THR A 208 -12.10 7.80 13.21
N LYS A 209 -11.03 7.30 13.82
CA LYS A 209 -10.00 8.12 14.47
C LYS A 209 -8.63 7.73 13.93
N VAL A 210 -7.97 8.67 13.27
CA VAL A 210 -6.62 8.50 12.71
C VAL A 210 -5.71 9.56 13.32
N ASN A 211 -4.56 9.13 13.83
CA ASN A 211 -3.60 10.05 14.43
C ASN A 211 -3.17 11.14 13.43
N GLY A 212 -3.25 12.39 13.86
CA GLY A 212 -2.91 13.56 13.05
C GLY A 212 -4.03 14.04 12.12
N TRP A 213 -5.23 13.45 12.20
CA TRP A 213 -6.42 13.85 11.48
C TRP A 213 -7.52 14.34 12.42
N VAL A 214 -8.38 15.20 11.93
CA VAL A 214 -9.63 15.56 12.62
C VAL A 214 -10.55 14.32 12.61
N ASP A 215 -11.26 14.07 13.71
CA ASP A 215 -12.14 12.90 13.88
C ASP A 215 -13.08 12.74 12.69
N GLY A 216 -13.14 11.52 12.17
CA GLY A 216 -13.90 11.14 10.99
C GLY A 216 -13.12 11.26 9.68
N TYR A 217 -12.17 12.17 9.56
CA TYR A 217 -11.41 12.35 8.33
C TYR A 217 -10.19 11.42 8.25
N HIS A 218 -9.91 10.93 7.06
CA HIS A 218 -8.77 10.07 6.75
C HIS A 218 -8.53 10.02 5.24
N LEU A 219 -7.42 9.46 4.83
CA LEU A 219 -7.22 9.05 3.44
C LEU A 219 -7.86 7.67 3.22
N ALA A 220 -8.34 7.40 2.01
CA ALA A 220 -8.80 6.07 1.62
C ALA A 220 -7.70 5.02 1.86
N GLU A 221 -8.09 3.79 2.10
CA GLU A 221 -7.15 2.69 2.38
C GLU A 221 -6.34 2.32 1.13
N ASN A 222 -6.99 2.32 -0.03
CA ASN A 222 -6.38 1.99 -1.31
C ASN A 222 -6.56 3.10 -2.35
N PRO A 223 -5.66 3.20 -3.36
CA PRO A 223 -5.74 4.23 -4.41
C PRO A 223 -7.04 4.18 -5.23
N TRP A 224 -7.70 3.03 -5.26
CA TRP A 224 -8.93 2.78 -6.01
C TRP A 224 -10.21 2.87 -5.19
N ASP A 225 -10.11 3.10 -3.87
CA ASP A 225 -11.28 3.08 -2.99
C ASP A 225 -12.10 4.38 -3.09
N TYR A 226 -13.41 4.18 -3.17
CA TYR A 226 -14.44 5.18 -2.93
C TYR A 226 -15.70 4.47 -2.41
N TYR A 227 -16.53 5.15 -1.64
CA TYR A 227 -17.60 4.50 -0.86
C TYR A 227 -18.70 3.82 -1.69
N THR A 228 -18.84 4.16 -2.96
CA THR A 228 -19.80 3.51 -3.86
C THR A 228 -19.30 2.27 -4.55
N THR A 229 -18.04 1.86 -4.34
CA THR A 229 -17.37 0.74 -5.05
C THR A 229 -18.06 -0.59 -4.80
N ASP A 230 -18.49 -0.86 -3.58
CA ASP A 230 -19.04 -2.17 -3.18
C ASP A 230 -20.46 -2.40 -3.74
N ASP A 231 -21.17 -1.34 -4.07
CA ASP A 231 -22.54 -1.40 -4.59
C ASP A 231 -22.62 -1.46 -6.11
N ILE A 232 -21.54 -1.11 -6.82
CA ILE A 232 -21.51 -0.99 -8.28
C ILE A 232 -20.46 -1.96 -8.84
N LYS A 233 -20.90 -3.15 -9.24
CA LYS A 233 -20.02 -4.20 -9.82
C LYS A 233 -19.61 -3.92 -11.26
N THR A 234 -20.34 -3.09 -11.97
CA THR A 234 -20.09 -2.69 -13.35
C THR A 234 -20.33 -1.20 -13.52
N PRO A 235 -19.57 -0.51 -14.39
CA PRO A 235 -19.83 0.89 -14.71
C PRO A 235 -21.28 1.05 -15.17
N LEU A 236 -22.00 2.03 -14.62
CA LEU A 236 -23.32 2.36 -15.08
C LEU A 236 -23.22 3.01 -16.48
N VAL A 237 -23.96 2.46 -17.40
CA VAL A 237 -24.20 3.09 -18.69
C VAL A 237 -25.35 4.07 -18.49
N GLY A 238 -25.02 5.36 -18.31
CA GLY A 238 -26.00 6.41 -18.03
C GLY A 238 -25.50 7.40 -16.97
N ASP A 239 -26.28 8.44 -16.73
CA ASP A 239 -25.85 9.59 -15.94
C ASP A 239 -26.21 9.52 -14.46
N ARG A 240 -26.85 8.45 -13.98
CA ARG A 240 -27.32 8.37 -12.60
C ARG A 240 -27.01 7.04 -11.95
N ALA A 241 -26.46 7.09 -10.74
CA ALA A 241 -26.30 5.98 -9.84
C ALA A 241 -27.21 6.13 -8.62
N PRO A 242 -27.69 5.03 -8.01
CA PRO A 242 -28.41 5.13 -6.75
C PRO A 242 -27.51 5.69 -5.66
N MET A 243 -28.04 6.59 -4.84
CA MET A 243 -27.33 7.10 -3.67
C MET A 243 -27.20 5.99 -2.63
N LYS A 244 -25.96 5.69 -2.26
CA LYS A 244 -25.61 4.83 -1.13
C LYS A 244 -24.23 5.25 -0.58
N PRO A 245 -23.96 5.13 0.69
CA PRO A 245 -24.84 4.72 1.80
C PRO A 245 -25.97 5.74 2.05
N ASN A 246 -26.93 5.40 2.94
CA ASN A 246 -27.98 6.33 3.33
C ASN A 246 -27.35 7.60 3.95
N PRO A 247 -27.34 8.74 3.27
CA PRO A 247 -26.64 9.93 3.74
C PRO A 247 -27.32 10.61 4.93
N PHE A 248 -28.45 10.07 5.36
CA PHE A 248 -29.29 10.62 6.42
C PHE A 248 -29.17 9.87 7.74
N ASP A 249 -28.36 8.80 7.81
CA ASP A 249 -28.03 8.17 9.08
C ASP A 249 -26.84 8.89 9.74
N PRO A 250 -27.07 9.73 10.76
CA PRO A 250 -25.99 10.51 11.40
C PRO A 250 -24.99 9.64 12.14
N ASN A 251 -25.31 8.37 12.39
CA ASN A 251 -24.45 7.44 13.10
C ASN A 251 -23.55 6.62 12.17
N ASN A 252 -23.82 6.66 10.86
CA ASN A 252 -23.09 5.88 9.86
C ASN A 252 -22.90 6.67 8.56
N VAL A 253 -22.35 7.88 8.68
CA VAL A 253 -22.04 8.72 7.52
C VAL A 253 -20.69 8.29 6.96
N GLN A 254 -20.66 7.95 5.67
CA GLN A 254 -19.45 7.71 4.88
C GLN A 254 -19.47 8.63 3.66
N PHE A 255 -18.35 9.33 3.42
CA PHE A 255 -18.32 10.45 2.51
C PHE A 255 -16.96 10.62 1.83
N ASP A 256 -16.93 10.87 0.53
CA ASP A 256 -15.72 11.11 -0.24
C ASP A 256 -15.86 12.14 -1.38
N HIS A 257 -17.00 12.85 -1.39
CA HIS A 257 -17.26 13.95 -2.31
C HIS A 257 -17.66 15.18 -1.51
N PHE A 258 -17.06 16.32 -1.74
CA PHE A 258 -17.18 17.51 -0.91
C PHE A 258 -17.51 18.75 -1.74
N ARG A 259 -18.25 19.70 -1.17
CA ARG A 259 -18.47 21.02 -1.77
C ARG A 259 -17.21 21.84 -1.69
N TRP A 260 -17.05 22.71 -2.63
CA TRP A 260 -15.83 23.52 -2.71
C TRP A 260 -15.69 24.47 -1.54
N GLY A 261 -14.61 24.31 -0.77
CA GLY A 261 -14.28 25.14 0.37
C GLY A 261 -15.17 24.95 1.60
N ASP A 262 -16.12 24.02 1.59
CA ASP A 262 -16.95 23.69 2.74
C ASP A 262 -16.14 22.90 3.77
N ILE A 263 -16.18 23.30 5.04
CA ILE A 263 -15.55 22.60 6.17
C ILE A 263 -16.60 22.15 7.16
N GLU A 264 -17.45 23.04 7.66
CA GLU A 264 -18.41 22.76 8.73
C GLU A 264 -19.43 21.70 8.33
N LYS A 265 -19.92 21.76 7.09
CA LYS A 265 -20.95 20.84 6.56
C LYS A 265 -20.42 19.94 5.45
N ALA A 266 -19.11 19.77 5.37
CA ALA A 266 -18.47 19.02 4.30
C ALA A 266 -18.99 17.60 4.14
N TYR A 267 -19.42 16.94 5.23
CA TYR A 267 -19.98 15.60 5.26
C TYR A 267 -21.52 15.57 5.35
N ASP A 268 -22.21 16.69 5.09
CA ASP A 268 -23.66 16.78 5.18
C ASP A 268 -24.30 16.80 3.79
N TYR A 269 -24.93 15.70 3.38
CA TYR A 269 -25.64 15.56 2.11
C TYR A 269 -27.07 16.11 2.11
N ARG A 270 -27.58 16.63 3.24
CA ARG A 270 -28.93 17.13 3.31
C ARG A 270 -29.15 18.18 2.24
N TYR A 271 -30.35 18.17 1.67
CA TYR A 271 -30.76 19.11 0.63
C TYR A 271 -30.48 20.58 0.98
N ALA A 272 -30.74 20.94 2.24
CA ALA A 272 -30.49 22.30 2.75
C ALA A 272 -29.01 22.71 2.73
N ALA A 273 -28.08 21.76 2.73
CA ALA A 273 -26.65 22.03 2.72
C ALA A 273 -26.06 22.21 1.31
N LYS A 274 -26.84 22.00 0.24
CA LYS A 274 -26.36 22.09 -1.14
C LYS A 274 -25.79 23.45 -1.53
N THR A 275 -26.22 24.53 -0.89
CA THR A 275 -25.71 25.89 -1.11
C THR A 275 -24.55 26.27 -0.18
N HIS A 276 -24.17 25.37 0.73
CA HIS A 276 -23.08 25.64 1.67
C HIS A 276 -21.73 25.38 1.02
N TYR A 277 -21.16 26.41 0.43
CA TYR A 277 -19.83 26.42 -0.20
C TYR A 277 -19.18 27.78 -0.01
N TRP A 278 -17.87 27.87 -0.17
CA TRP A 278 -17.18 29.15 -0.02
C TRP A 278 -17.34 30.03 -1.27
N ASP A 279 -18.08 31.11 -1.15
CA ASP A 279 -18.41 32.04 -2.23
C ASP A 279 -17.30 33.05 -2.58
N THR A 280 -16.08 32.86 -2.07
CA THR A 280 -14.93 33.72 -2.36
C THR A 280 -14.57 33.69 -3.85
N THR A 281 -14.07 34.82 -4.36
CA THR A 281 -13.47 34.91 -5.69
C THR A 281 -11.97 34.56 -5.70
N ASN A 282 -11.36 34.41 -4.52
CA ASN A 282 -9.95 34.10 -4.34
C ASN A 282 -9.74 32.58 -4.33
N ASP A 283 -8.55 32.17 -4.77
CA ASP A 283 -8.09 30.79 -4.62
C ASP A 283 -8.00 30.41 -3.15
N ILE A 284 -8.27 29.14 -2.82
CA ILE A 284 -7.98 28.59 -1.50
C ILE A 284 -6.47 28.39 -1.42
N SER A 285 -5.82 29.09 -0.48
CA SER A 285 -4.35 29.07 -0.34
C SER A 285 -3.84 28.22 0.82
N GLY A 286 -4.54 27.17 1.18
CA GLY A 286 -4.21 26.33 2.32
C GLY A 286 -4.59 26.92 3.67
N VAL A 287 -5.21 28.12 3.70
CA VAL A 287 -5.64 28.77 4.93
C VAL A 287 -7.06 28.35 5.26
N VAL A 288 -7.23 27.80 6.46
CA VAL A 288 -8.56 27.50 7.02
C VAL A 288 -9.13 28.78 7.60
N LYS A 289 -10.38 29.10 7.26
CA LYS A 289 -11.07 30.26 7.84
C LYS A 289 -11.16 30.11 9.37
N SER A 290 -10.99 31.20 10.11
CA SER A 290 -10.85 31.16 11.57
C SER A 290 -12.03 30.56 12.33
N ASP A 291 -13.25 30.68 11.77
CA ASP A 291 -14.48 30.07 12.28
C ASP A 291 -14.62 28.58 11.89
N LYS A 292 -13.70 28.05 11.09
CA LYS A 292 -13.71 26.68 10.56
C LYS A 292 -14.96 26.34 9.75
N GLU A 293 -15.64 27.33 9.22
CA GLU A 293 -16.82 27.15 8.38
C GLU A 293 -16.42 26.87 6.93
N TYR A 294 -15.48 27.65 6.42
CA TYR A 294 -14.96 27.57 5.05
C TYR A 294 -13.44 27.57 5.00
N GLY A 295 -12.87 26.95 3.98
CA GLY A 295 -11.45 26.91 3.71
C GLY A 295 -11.01 25.71 2.90
N ASP A 296 -9.74 25.38 2.99
CA ASP A 296 -9.18 24.17 2.42
C ASP A 296 -9.47 22.97 3.33
N LEU A 297 -10.43 22.13 2.90
CA LEU A 297 -10.87 20.97 3.68
C LEU A 297 -9.71 19.99 3.94
N ALA A 298 -8.80 19.77 2.98
CA ALA A 298 -7.69 18.85 3.17
C ALA A 298 -6.70 19.41 4.23
N THR A 299 -6.49 20.73 4.25
CA THR A 299 -5.68 21.41 5.27
C THR A 299 -6.34 21.29 6.66
N TYR A 300 -7.64 21.53 6.75
CA TYR A 300 -8.40 21.38 7.99
C TYR A 300 -8.36 19.93 8.51
N ALA A 301 -8.77 19.00 7.65
CA ALA A 301 -8.92 17.59 8.02
C ALA A 301 -7.60 16.95 8.48
N SER A 302 -6.47 17.37 7.95
CA SER A 302 -5.14 16.80 8.20
C SER A 302 -4.28 17.60 9.19
N ASN A 303 -4.86 18.59 9.87
CA ASN A 303 -4.09 19.51 10.73
C ASN A 303 -2.89 20.15 10.01
N GLY A 304 -3.07 20.54 8.75
CA GLY A 304 -2.07 21.26 7.96
C GLY A 304 -1.08 20.40 7.17
N LYS A 305 -1.19 19.07 7.21
CA LYS A 305 -0.24 18.17 6.50
C LYS A 305 -0.55 18.05 5.01
N TRP A 306 -1.78 18.28 4.62
CA TRP A 306 -2.26 18.15 3.25
C TRP A 306 -3.01 19.41 2.83
N ARG A 307 -3.15 19.62 1.52
CA ARG A 307 -3.93 20.71 0.95
C ARG A 307 -4.60 20.30 -0.36
N LEU A 308 -5.54 21.10 -0.85
CA LEU A 308 -6.07 20.94 -2.19
C LEU A 308 -4.98 21.25 -3.24
N PRO A 309 -4.96 20.54 -4.39
CA PRO A 309 -4.12 20.87 -5.51
C PRO A 309 -4.58 22.17 -6.18
N LYS A 310 -3.66 22.95 -6.75
CA LYS A 310 -3.98 24.04 -7.66
C LYS A 310 -4.27 23.47 -9.07
N ALA A 311 -5.07 24.17 -9.88
CA ALA A 311 -5.32 23.74 -11.26
C ALA A 311 -4.02 23.58 -12.06
N GLN A 312 -3.06 24.49 -11.89
CA GLN A 312 -1.75 24.41 -12.55
C GLN A 312 -0.92 23.18 -12.15
N GLU A 313 -1.18 22.59 -10.95
CA GLU A 313 -0.47 21.38 -10.53
C GLU A 313 -0.97 20.16 -11.31
N PHE A 314 -2.25 20.11 -11.68
CA PHE A 314 -2.75 19.11 -12.63
C PHE A 314 -2.14 19.29 -14.02
N ASP A 315 -1.93 20.51 -14.50
CA ASP A 315 -1.23 20.77 -15.77
C ASP A 315 0.21 20.23 -15.71
N LYS A 316 0.91 20.46 -14.58
CA LYS A 316 2.25 19.90 -14.34
C LYS A 316 2.23 18.37 -14.22
N LEU A 317 1.21 17.78 -13.57
CA LEU A 317 1.04 16.33 -13.51
C LEU A 317 1.00 15.72 -14.89
N MET A 318 0.09 16.22 -15.76
CA MET A 318 -0.04 15.76 -17.15
C MET A 318 1.22 15.95 -17.96
N SER A 319 1.93 17.07 -17.77
CA SER A 319 3.17 17.36 -18.51
C SER A 319 4.34 16.44 -18.14
N ASN A 320 4.34 15.88 -16.93
CA ASN A 320 5.43 15.05 -16.40
C ASN A 320 5.15 13.55 -16.46
N THR A 321 3.99 13.13 -16.96
CA THR A 321 3.53 11.74 -16.95
C THR A 321 2.96 11.30 -18.28
N ALA A 322 2.85 9.99 -18.52
CA ALA A 322 1.89 9.45 -19.47
C ALA A 322 0.57 9.17 -18.76
N GLU A 323 -0.53 9.40 -19.45
CA GLU A 323 -1.89 9.16 -18.98
C GLU A 323 -2.41 7.86 -19.60
N TYR A 324 -2.61 6.83 -18.76
CA TYR A 324 -3.23 5.55 -19.16
C TYR A 324 -4.67 5.51 -18.68
N ILE A 325 -5.58 5.16 -19.57
CA ILE A 325 -6.95 4.87 -19.19
C ILE A 325 -7.15 3.38 -19.13
N GLY A 326 -7.76 2.93 -18.05
CA GLY A 326 -7.88 1.49 -17.84
C GLY A 326 -8.75 1.14 -16.64
N TYR A 327 -8.51 -0.05 -16.13
CA TYR A 327 -9.27 -0.58 -15.02
C TYR A 327 -8.41 -1.48 -14.14
N TYR A 328 -8.80 -1.54 -12.88
CA TYR A 328 -8.29 -2.47 -11.88
C TYR A 328 -9.42 -3.40 -11.42
N VAL A 329 -9.12 -4.66 -11.19
CA VAL A 329 -10.07 -5.60 -10.57
C VAL A 329 -9.59 -5.85 -9.14
N ASN A 330 -10.37 -5.39 -8.17
CA ASN A 330 -10.01 -5.52 -6.76
C ASN A 330 -10.22 -6.96 -6.24
N ASP A 331 -9.81 -7.22 -5.00
CA ASP A 331 -9.88 -8.54 -4.36
C ASP A 331 -11.33 -9.06 -4.19
N LYS A 332 -12.33 -8.16 -4.27
CA LYS A 332 -13.76 -8.50 -4.24
C LYS A 332 -14.31 -8.80 -5.64
N GLY A 333 -13.49 -8.72 -6.68
CA GLY A 333 -13.88 -8.93 -8.09
C GLY A 333 -14.57 -7.73 -8.74
N ASN A 334 -14.56 -6.56 -8.09
CA ASN A 334 -15.15 -5.34 -8.66
C ASN A 334 -14.18 -4.70 -9.66
N THR A 335 -14.70 -4.32 -10.83
CA THR A 335 -13.93 -3.59 -11.84
C THR A 335 -14.03 -2.08 -11.57
N ILE A 336 -12.89 -1.46 -11.34
CA ILE A 336 -12.76 -0.03 -11.03
C ILE A 336 -12.04 0.63 -12.19
N TYR A 337 -12.75 1.47 -12.93
CA TYR A 337 -12.17 2.25 -14.00
C TYR A 337 -11.48 3.49 -13.47
N GLY A 338 -10.44 3.94 -14.16
CA GLY A 338 -9.69 5.13 -13.74
C GLY A 338 -8.64 5.55 -14.74
N VAL A 339 -7.96 6.61 -14.37
CA VAL A 339 -6.80 7.18 -15.09
C VAL A 339 -5.57 7.01 -14.23
N LEU A 340 -4.51 6.45 -14.81
CA LEU A 340 -3.22 6.29 -14.17
C LEU A 340 -2.22 7.26 -14.81
N PHE A 341 -1.58 8.08 -13.99
CA PHE A 341 -0.49 8.97 -14.37
C PHE A 341 0.85 8.34 -14.00
N ASP A 342 1.61 7.90 -15.00
CA ASP A 342 2.88 7.24 -14.81
C ASP A 342 4.06 8.19 -15.12
N PRO A 343 4.85 8.57 -14.10
CA PRO A 343 6.03 9.41 -14.30
C PRO A 343 7.23 8.65 -14.89
N ASN A 344 7.22 7.30 -14.81
CA ASN A 344 8.35 6.43 -15.14
C ASN A 344 8.34 6.00 -16.62
N VAL A 345 7.87 6.87 -17.49
CA VAL A 345 7.79 6.62 -18.93
C VAL A 345 8.87 7.37 -19.68
N PRO A 346 9.25 6.92 -20.90
CA PRO A 346 10.12 7.68 -21.80
C PRO A 346 9.58 9.09 -22.09
N GLN A 347 10.47 10.04 -22.32
CA GLN A 347 10.12 11.46 -22.49
C GLN A 347 9.12 11.72 -23.62
N ASN A 348 9.17 10.94 -24.70
CA ASN A 348 8.25 11.04 -25.83
C ASN A 348 6.80 10.63 -25.51
N LEU A 349 6.57 9.92 -24.41
CA LEU A 349 5.22 9.56 -23.94
C LEU A 349 4.68 10.53 -22.88
N LYS A 350 5.52 11.40 -22.32
CA LYS A 350 5.04 12.42 -21.39
C LYS A 350 4.11 13.41 -22.11
N ASN A 351 3.13 13.91 -21.38
CA ASN A 351 2.05 14.74 -21.92
C ASN A 351 1.23 14.05 -23.03
N LYS A 352 1.09 12.72 -22.94
CA LYS A 352 0.30 11.93 -23.88
C LYS A 352 -0.69 11.03 -23.15
N VAL A 353 -1.86 10.86 -23.76
CA VAL A 353 -2.77 9.76 -23.45
C VAL A 353 -2.34 8.57 -24.31
N VAL A 354 -2.10 7.44 -23.67
CA VAL A 354 -1.58 6.24 -24.32
C VAL A 354 -2.44 5.01 -24.00
N ASP A 355 -2.43 4.04 -24.89
CA ASP A 355 -3.10 2.76 -24.68
C ASP A 355 -2.21 1.75 -23.94
N LYS A 356 -2.73 0.55 -23.68
CA LYS A 356 -2.02 -0.54 -23.01
C LYS A 356 -0.70 -0.95 -23.68
N ASN A 357 -0.52 -0.65 -24.96
CA ASN A 357 0.69 -0.96 -25.74
C ASN A 357 1.61 0.26 -25.92
N ASN A 358 1.40 1.32 -25.14
CA ASN A 358 2.10 2.61 -25.25
C ASN A 358 1.92 3.33 -26.59
N VAL A 359 0.83 3.02 -27.31
CA VAL A 359 0.49 3.75 -28.55
C VAL A 359 -0.23 5.05 -28.19
N VAL A 360 0.30 6.17 -28.67
CA VAL A 360 -0.27 7.50 -28.42
C VAL A 360 -1.65 7.61 -29.03
N ILE A 361 -2.64 7.97 -28.19
CA ILE A 361 -4.03 8.21 -28.56
C ILE A 361 -4.26 9.71 -28.79
N SER A 362 -3.78 10.54 -27.86
CA SER A 362 -3.89 12.00 -27.91
C SER A 362 -2.82 12.66 -27.04
N SER A 363 -2.75 13.98 -27.07
CA SER A 363 -2.04 14.74 -26.05
C SER A 363 -2.92 14.85 -24.81
N SER A 364 -2.31 14.86 -23.63
CA SER A 364 -2.99 15.19 -22.38
C SER A 364 -3.58 16.61 -22.47
N ASN A 365 -4.62 16.86 -21.69
CA ASN A 365 -5.30 18.17 -21.67
C ASN A 365 -5.97 18.61 -22.99
N GLN A 366 -6.28 17.67 -23.87
CA GLN A 366 -7.09 17.98 -25.06
C GLN A 366 -8.56 17.59 -24.84
N ALA A 367 -9.45 18.54 -25.07
CA ALA A 367 -10.90 18.38 -24.94
C ALA A 367 -11.53 17.50 -26.05
N VAL A 368 -10.75 16.97 -26.95
CA VAL A 368 -11.28 16.21 -28.09
C VAL A 368 -11.41 14.73 -27.70
N PRO A 369 -12.66 14.24 -27.55
CA PRO A 369 -12.87 12.82 -27.30
C PRO A 369 -12.37 12.01 -28.48
N LYS A 370 -11.58 10.97 -28.22
CA LYS A 370 -11.25 9.95 -29.20
C LYS A 370 -11.93 8.66 -28.81
N SER A 371 -12.66 8.07 -29.75
CA SER A 371 -13.16 6.72 -29.57
C SER A 371 -12.02 5.72 -29.68
N ILE A 372 -11.87 4.87 -28.71
CA ILE A 372 -10.93 3.76 -28.71
C ILE A 372 -11.67 2.45 -28.47
N ASP A 373 -11.13 1.38 -29.03
CA ASP A 373 -11.60 0.04 -28.70
C ASP A 373 -11.34 -0.25 -27.20
N LYS A 374 -12.35 -0.78 -26.50
CA LYS A 374 -12.21 -1.17 -25.10
C LYS A 374 -11.04 -2.14 -24.85
N ASN A 375 -10.67 -2.93 -25.88
CA ASN A 375 -9.52 -3.83 -25.83
C ASN A 375 -8.18 -3.10 -25.74
N ARG A 376 -8.14 -1.78 -25.95
CA ARG A 376 -6.96 -0.93 -25.77
C ARG A 376 -6.82 -0.37 -24.35
N LEU A 377 -7.85 -0.53 -23.48
CA LEU A 377 -7.76 -0.15 -22.08
C LEU A 377 -6.70 -0.99 -21.38
N ARG A 378 -5.92 -0.37 -20.51
CA ARG A 378 -4.91 -1.04 -19.68
C ARG A 378 -5.59 -1.69 -18.48
N LYS A 379 -5.34 -2.98 -18.27
CA LYS A 379 -5.62 -3.61 -16.97
C LYS A 379 -4.46 -3.25 -16.04
N PHE A 380 -4.77 -2.63 -14.91
CA PHE A 380 -3.80 -2.27 -13.90
C PHE A 380 -3.59 -3.41 -12.92
N GLU A 381 -2.37 -3.47 -12.38
CA GLU A 381 -2.00 -4.39 -11.30
C GLU A 381 -1.65 -3.57 -10.03
N LYS A 382 -1.65 -4.20 -8.85
CA LYS A 382 -1.33 -3.51 -7.59
C LYS A 382 0.02 -2.79 -7.61
N SER A 383 1.01 -3.38 -8.26
CA SER A 383 2.35 -2.79 -8.42
C SER A 383 2.36 -1.49 -9.22
N ASP A 384 1.41 -1.27 -10.13
CA ASP A 384 1.31 0.01 -10.85
C ASP A 384 1.07 1.19 -9.89
N PHE A 385 0.33 0.95 -8.81
CA PHE A 385 -0.04 1.99 -7.84
C PHE A 385 1.06 2.33 -6.81
N GLU A 386 2.16 1.60 -6.82
CA GLU A 386 3.31 1.91 -5.97
C GLU A 386 4.07 3.15 -6.46
N SER A 387 4.17 3.30 -7.79
CA SER A 387 4.98 4.32 -8.44
C SER A 387 4.24 5.25 -9.39
N ALA A 388 2.96 4.98 -9.66
CA ALA A 388 2.09 5.78 -10.52
C ALA A 388 0.81 6.21 -9.79
N LEU A 389 0.25 7.35 -10.18
CA LEU A 389 -0.86 7.99 -9.50
C LEU A 389 -2.19 7.61 -10.16
N PHE A 390 -3.06 6.91 -9.45
CA PHE A 390 -4.35 6.45 -9.96
C PHE A 390 -5.51 7.32 -9.47
N PHE A 391 -6.36 7.75 -10.39
CA PHE A 391 -7.59 8.48 -10.13
C PHE A 391 -8.79 7.61 -10.52
N PRO A 392 -9.53 7.01 -9.57
CA PRO A 392 -10.71 6.21 -9.87
C PRO A 392 -11.86 7.08 -10.38
N MET A 393 -12.71 6.49 -11.25
CA MET A 393 -13.95 7.11 -11.74
C MET A 393 -15.03 7.04 -10.65
N ALA A 394 -14.83 7.81 -9.57
CA ALA A 394 -15.65 7.80 -8.36
C ALA A 394 -17.03 8.48 -8.55
N GLY A 395 -17.27 9.09 -9.70
CA GLY A 395 -18.50 9.86 -9.95
C GLY A 395 -18.40 11.31 -9.50
N VAL A 396 -19.56 11.96 -9.54
CA VAL A 396 -19.78 13.35 -9.12
C VAL A 396 -21.16 13.49 -8.52
N TYR A 397 -21.34 14.38 -7.55
CA TYR A 397 -22.67 14.84 -7.13
C TYR A 397 -22.97 16.20 -7.75
N ASP A 398 -24.18 16.34 -8.30
CA ASP A 398 -24.70 17.64 -8.70
C ASP A 398 -25.25 18.44 -7.50
N ASP A 399 -25.69 19.66 -7.74
CA ASP A 399 -26.28 20.54 -6.74
C ASP A 399 -27.69 20.08 -6.24
N TYR A 400 -28.21 19.02 -6.84
CA TYR A 400 -29.47 18.34 -6.41
C TYR A 400 -29.18 17.05 -5.62
N ASN A 401 -27.93 16.79 -5.25
CA ASN A 401 -27.46 15.58 -4.59
C ASN A 401 -27.67 14.29 -5.40
N ASN A 402 -27.70 14.38 -6.72
CA ASN A 402 -27.71 13.19 -7.57
C ASN A 402 -26.26 12.74 -7.80
N LEU A 403 -25.95 11.50 -7.40
CA LEU A 403 -24.69 10.87 -7.77
C LEU A 403 -24.74 10.40 -9.23
N MET A 404 -23.81 10.85 -10.02
CA MET A 404 -23.74 10.58 -11.45
C MET A 404 -22.34 10.07 -11.84
N LYS A 405 -22.26 9.40 -13.00
CA LYS A 405 -21.00 9.01 -13.66
C LYS A 405 -20.10 8.06 -12.88
N VAL A 406 -20.60 7.38 -11.85
CA VAL A 406 -19.79 6.39 -11.14
C VAL A 406 -19.31 5.31 -12.10
N GLY A 407 -18.01 5.02 -12.08
CA GLY A 407 -17.37 4.09 -13.00
C GLY A 407 -17.16 4.61 -14.42
N THR A 408 -17.67 5.81 -14.76
CA THR A 408 -17.53 6.40 -16.11
C THR A 408 -16.91 7.79 -16.09
N GLY A 409 -16.85 8.44 -14.94
CA GLY A 409 -16.24 9.74 -14.77
C GLY A 409 -16.03 10.08 -13.32
N ALA A 410 -15.27 11.12 -13.07
CA ALA A 410 -15.04 11.66 -11.74
C ALA A 410 -14.82 13.18 -11.80
N GLY A 411 -14.96 13.82 -10.66
CA GLY A 411 -14.55 15.20 -10.43
C GLY A 411 -13.58 15.28 -9.28
N TYR A 412 -12.50 16.03 -9.46
CA TYR A 412 -11.52 16.28 -8.41
C TYR A 412 -11.32 17.77 -8.24
N TRP A 413 -11.66 18.29 -7.07
CA TRP A 413 -11.53 19.71 -6.79
C TRP A 413 -10.08 20.20 -6.85
N THR A 414 -9.92 21.41 -7.37
CA THR A 414 -8.71 22.21 -7.17
C THR A 414 -8.99 23.36 -6.20
N SER A 415 -7.96 23.98 -5.67
CA SER A 415 -8.06 25.18 -4.84
C SER A 415 -8.36 26.44 -5.66
N THR A 416 -8.39 26.35 -6.99
CA THR A 416 -8.47 27.49 -7.89
C THR A 416 -9.91 27.96 -8.10
N SER A 417 -10.23 29.16 -7.66
CA SER A 417 -11.52 29.81 -7.87
C SER A 417 -11.61 30.40 -9.29
N VAL A 418 -12.82 30.52 -9.80
CA VAL A 418 -13.12 31.20 -11.07
C VAL A 418 -14.01 32.42 -10.82
N SER A 419 -14.97 32.26 -9.91
CA SER A 419 -15.92 33.30 -9.50
C SER A 419 -16.44 32.99 -8.11
N SER A 420 -17.35 33.81 -7.59
CA SER A 420 -18.04 33.51 -6.33
C SER A 420 -18.77 32.16 -6.33
N THR A 421 -19.25 31.69 -7.48
CA THR A 421 -20.07 30.48 -7.62
C THR A 421 -19.39 29.34 -8.39
N GLN A 422 -18.21 29.55 -8.95
CA GLN A 422 -17.52 28.56 -9.79
C GLN A 422 -16.05 28.38 -9.38
N ALA A 423 -15.58 27.15 -9.47
CA ALA A 423 -14.19 26.76 -9.27
C ALA A 423 -13.71 25.82 -10.38
N LYS A 424 -12.38 25.62 -10.48
CA LYS A 424 -11.79 24.65 -11.39
C LYS A 424 -11.76 23.28 -10.77
N ALA A 425 -11.97 22.26 -11.61
CA ALA A 425 -11.82 20.86 -11.24
C ALA A 425 -11.14 20.07 -12.37
N PHE A 426 -10.48 19.00 -12.01
CA PHE A 426 -10.01 17.96 -12.91
C PHE A 426 -11.13 16.95 -13.16
N MET A 427 -11.48 16.69 -14.41
CA MET A 427 -12.66 15.92 -14.79
C MET A 427 -12.30 14.80 -15.79
N PRO A 428 -11.75 13.66 -15.32
CA PRO A 428 -11.56 12.52 -16.20
C PRO A 428 -12.90 11.83 -16.50
N GLN A 429 -13.09 11.37 -17.74
CA GLN A 429 -14.30 10.65 -18.15
C GLN A 429 -13.96 9.53 -19.12
N VAL A 430 -14.66 8.43 -18.98
CA VAL A 430 -14.62 7.27 -19.88
C VAL A 430 -16.07 6.89 -20.21
N PHE A 431 -16.46 7.04 -21.47
CA PHE A 431 -17.79 6.57 -21.92
C PHE A 431 -17.65 5.25 -22.66
N ASN A 432 -18.47 4.29 -22.31
CA ASN A 432 -18.53 2.99 -22.98
C ASN A 432 -19.92 2.85 -23.63
N ASN A 433 -19.95 2.77 -24.96
CA ASN A 433 -21.17 2.51 -25.73
C ASN A 433 -21.18 1.09 -26.35
N GLY A 434 -20.73 0.09 -25.60
CA GLY A 434 -20.66 -1.32 -26.01
C GLY A 434 -19.31 -1.71 -26.62
N SER A 435 -19.03 -1.33 -27.85
CA SER A 435 -17.79 -1.70 -28.54
C SER A 435 -16.69 -0.62 -28.50
N LEU A 436 -17.07 0.63 -28.32
CA LEU A 436 -16.16 1.78 -28.34
C LEU A 436 -16.18 2.49 -26.98
N THR A 437 -15.01 2.88 -26.52
CA THR A 437 -14.82 3.71 -25.35
C THR A 437 -14.42 5.10 -25.79
N GLN A 438 -15.18 6.11 -25.38
CA GLN A 438 -14.83 7.51 -25.57
C GLN A 438 -14.10 8.00 -24.33
N ILE A 439 -12.94 8.59 -24.54
CA ILE A 439 -12.10 9.11 -23.49
C ILE A 439 -12.07 10.62 -23.61
N PHE A 440 -12.43 11.27 -22.53
CA PHE A 440 -12.12 12.68 -22.34
C PHE A 440 -10.93 12.73 -21.39
N GLY A 441 -9.77 13.11 -21.87
CA GLY A 441 -8.62 13.41 -21.03
C GLY A 441 -9.01 14.40 -19.93
N GLY A 442 -8.31 14.34 -18.82
CA GLY A 442 -8.59 15.21 -17.69
C GLY A 442 -8.48 16.68 -18.07
N LEU A 443 -9.60 17.39 -18.04
CA LEU A 443 -9.65 18.81 -18.32
C LEU A 443 -9.47 19.59 -17.01
N THR A 444 -8.42 20.39 -16.91
CA THR A 444 -8.16 21.27 -15.78
C THR A 444 -8.86 22.63 -15.88
N ASN A 445 -9.40 22.93 -17.06
CA ASN A 445 -10.05 24.21 -17.33
C ASN A 445 -11.59 24.18 -17.20
N THR A 446 -12.15 23.10 -16.70
CA THR A 446 -13.60 22.99 -16.51
C THR A 446 -14.03 23.87 -15.35
N ARG A 447 -14.90 24.83 -15.64
CA ARG A 447 -15.53 25.72 -14.64
C ARG A 447 -16.79 25.06 -14.15
N LEU A 448 -16.87 24.79 -12.87
CA LEU A 448 -17.95 24.00 -12.28
C LEU A 448 -18.56 24.70 -11.07
N PRO A 449 -19.89 24.53 -10.85
CA PRO A 449 -20.56 25.10 -9.70
C PRO A 449 -19.91 24.59 -8.39
N LYS A 450 -19.63 25.50 -7.47
CA LYS A 450 -19.05 25.17 -6.16
C LYS A 450 -20.02 24.39 -5.27
N SER A 451 -21.33 24.43 -5.59
CA SER A 451 -22.40 23.65 -4.94
C SER A 451 -22.32 22.16 -5.26
N ASN A 452 -21.69 21.77 -6.36
CA ASN A 452 -21.44 20.37 -6.68
C ASN A 452 -20.47 19.76 -5.65
N MET A 453 -20.51 18.42 -5.53
CA MET A 453 -19.58 17.71 -4.65
C MET A 453 -18.66 16.80 -5.47
N TYR A 454 -17.36 16.97 -5.27
CA TYR A 454 -16.32 16.21 -5.96
C TYR A 454 -15.32 15.65 -4.97
N SER A 455 -14.60 14.62 -5.40
CA SER A 455 -13.51 14.03 -4.64
C SER A 455 -12.36 15.02 -4.43
N ILE A 456 -11.57 14.79 -3.40
CA ILE A 456 -10.34 15.53 -3.14
C ILE A 456 -9.17 14.55 -3.19
N ARG A 457 -8.25 14.77 -4.14
CA ARG A 457 -6.94 14.14 -4.18
C ARG A 457 -5.93 15.13 -3.61
N PRO A 458 -5.52 15.01 -2.36
CA PRO A 458 -4.75 16.06 -1.72
C PRO A 458 -3.27 16.03 -2.08
N ILE A 459 -2.59 17.17 -1.88
CA ILE A 459 -1.14 17.34 -2.00
C ILE A 459 -0.54 17.29 -0.59
N TYR A 460 0.50 16.48 -0.41
CA TYR A 460 1.25 16.42 0.84
C TYR A 460 2.25 17.59 0.93
N ILE A 461 2.14 18.37 2.00
CA ILE A 461 3.03 19.51 2.24
C ILE A 461 3.94 19.28 3.44
N GLY A 462 3.64 18.30 4.27
CA GLY A 462 4.47 17.87 5.40
C GLY A 462 4.71 18.93 6.46
N GLN A 463 4.82 18.55 7.69
CA GLN A 463 5.67 19.19 8.72
C GLN A 463 6.13 18.11 9.66
#